data_b7951b34e48bbeea5fdefc1ca4ddcf07
#
_entry.id   b7951b34e48bbeea5fdefc1ca4ddcf07
#
_cell.length_a   1.000
_cell.length_b   1.000
_cell.length_c   1.000
_cell.angle_alpha   90.00
_cell.angle_beta   90.00
_cell.angle_gamma   90.00
#
_symmetry.space_group_name_H-M   'P 1'
#
loop_
_entity.id
_entity.type
_entity.pdbx_description
1 polymer ?
#
loop_
_entity_poly.entity_id
_entity_poly.type
_entity_poly.pdbx_seq_one_letter_code
_entity_poly.pdbx_strand_id
1 'polypeptide(L)'
;MRKRACLLVIAGLVLFISGKVFAQNSYKIHSHNDYAQELPFWYAYSSGASSIEADIFLRNNELYVAHAEEEIVEGYTLDKLYLNQLSNLETSGKLRELQLLIDIKSETYATLKKLEEILKEYPALIDGDNVKFVISGNRPKPEEYKNYPDFIWFDHQNLDDLATIDLSKVALVSTSYKNYSVWNGYGRMTGPDLAKVKDVISMAKASGKPFRFWATPDTKTAWARLAKLGVDFINTDKPALAKQYLDDVDKNTFTLESPVEVYTPKYEYDADSKPANIILMIGDGNGLAQISSAMIANRGHLTMTSLKNIGLSKTASYDDLVTDSAAGATAMATGKKTNNRAIGVGPNGESLSNLTDELSKKDFNTAIVSTDAIYGATPSSFYAHREERDDTPGLVEDLKNSRLNLFVAGGEGEKASIQEKYSTTDLSLLNGLNEPTGIYLGGNKALSIANGRGDALPKSVAKVLEVLGSDNDPFFLMVEAAQIDNGGHSNNTKDIVLEMLDFDRAIAEAIQFADSNKNTLIIITADHETSGFGIVGGDLEKGTIQGDFLTVDHTGIMVPVFAYGPGADNFNGVYENTEILRKILNVLK
;
A
#
# COMPACT_ATOMS: atom_id res chain seq x y z
N MET A 1 55.71 16.68 -44.15
CA MET A 1 55.53 16.21 -42.79
C MET A 1 54.02 16.29 -42.47
N ARG A 2 53.32 15.15 -42.54
CA ARG A 2 51.82 15.08 -42.31
C ARG A 2 51.55 14.64 -40.87
N LYS A 3 50.89 15.50 -40.09
CA LYS A 3 50.38 15.14 -38.79
C LYS A 3 49.04 14.39 -38.96
N ARG A 4 48.98 13.15 -38.51
CA ARG A 4 47.74 12.36 -38.39
C ARG A 4 47.09 12.72 -37.06
N ALA A 5 45.84 13.23 -37.10
CA ALA A 5 44.98 13.38 -35.94
C ALA A 5 44.22 12.05 -35.74
N CYS A 6 44.34 11.45 -34.55
CA CYS A 6 43.50 10.35 -34.11
C CYS A 6 42.20 10.91 -33.58
N LEU A 7 41.08 10.61 -34.21
CA LEU A 7 39.75 10.82 -33.68
C LEU A 7 39.38 9.59 -32.79
N LEU A 8 39.24 9.82 -31.49
CA LEU A 8 38.62 8.87 -30.56
C LEU A 8 37.12 9.05 -30.64
N VAL A 9 36.41 8.06 -31.17
CA VAL A 9 34.96 7.97 -31.12
C VAL A 9 34.59 7.29 -29.80
N ILE A 10 34.06 8.06 -28.87
CA ILE A 10 33.44 7.55 -27.65
C ILE A 10 32.01 7.19 -28.02
N ALA A 11 31.72 5.89 -28.19
CA ALA A 11 30.37 5.36 -28.32
C ALA A 11 29.73 5.32 -26.93
N GLY A 12 28.90 6.31 -26.60
CA GLY A 12 28.08 6.31 -25.44
C GLY A 12 26.95 5.27 -25.59
N LEU A 13 27.03 4.20 -24.82
CA LEU A 13 25.97 3.21 -24.70
C LEU A 13 24.83 3.82 -23.86
N VAL A 14 23.81 4.35 -24.52
CA VAL A 14 22.56 4.76 -23.86
C VAL A 14 21.74 3.50 -23.60
N LEU A 15 21.81 3.00 -22.38
CA LEU A 15 20.89 1.97 -21.88
C LEU A 15 19.48 2.57 -21.81
N PHE A 16 18.67 2.30 -22.81
CA PHE A 16 17.22 2.46 -22.70
C PHE A 16 16.71 1.43 -21.69
N ILE A 17 16.50 1.85 -20.46
CA ILE A 17 15.64 1.13 -19.51
C ILE A 17 14.23 1.30 -20.04
N SER A 18 13.76 0.35 -20.85
CA SER A 18 12.35 0.23 -21.19
C SER A 18 11.62 -0.20 -19.93
N GLY A 19 11.20 0.76 -19.12
CA GLY A 19 10.16 0.54 -18.11
C GLY A 19 8.95 -0.03 -18.87
N LYS A 20 8.61 -1.31 -18.63
CA LYS A 20 7.33 -1.83 -19.01
C LYS A 20 6.31 -0.97 -18.27
N VAL A 21 5.71 -0.02 -18.96
CA VAL A 21 4.45 0.57 -18.55
C VAL A 21 3.47 -0.60 -18.59
N PHE A 22 3.18 -1.17 -17.43
CA PHE A 22 2.05 -2.10 -17.32
C PHE A 22 0.83 -1.29 -17.79
N ALA A 23 0.22 -1.72 -18.88
CA ALA A 23 -1.06 -1.17 -19.28
C ALA A 23 -1.99 -1.36 -18.07
N GLN A 24 -2.44 -0.26 -17.49
CA GLN A 24 -3.39 -0.27 -16.39
C GLN A 24 -4.62 -1.04 -16.88
N ASN A 25 -4.90 -2.17 -16.26
CA ASN A 25 -6.08 -2.97 -16.60
C ASN A 25 -7.31 -2.10 -16.35
N SER A 26 -7.96 -1.64 -17.40
CA SER A 26 -9.21 -0.89 -17.27
C SER A 26 -10.33 -1.87 -16.96
N TYR A 27 -10.64 -2.06 -15.68
CA TYR A 27 -11.76 -2.89 -15.25
C TYR A 27 -13.10 -2.28 -15.68
N LYS A 28 -13.94 -3.08 -16.34
CA LYS A 28 -15.27 -2.66 -16.76
C LYS A 28 -16.26 -2.93 -15.63
N ILE A 29 -16.87 -1.88 -15.12
CA ILE A 29 -17.89 -1.96 -14.07
C ILE A 29 -19.26 -1.95 -14.73
N HIS A 30 -20.12 -2.87 -14.30
CA HIS A 30 -21.53 -2.91 -14.63
C HIS A 30 -22.34 -2.48 -13.39
N SER A 31 -23.01 -1.33 -13.48
CA SER A 31 -23.95 -0.85 -12.46
C SER A 31 -25.26 -1.63 -12.59
N HIS A 32 -25.45 -2.60 -11.70
CA HIS A 32 -26.65 -3.43 -11.62
C HIS A 32 -27.75 -2.65 -10.89
N ASN A 33 -29.00 -2.79 -11.32
CA ASN A 33 -30.15 -2.07 -10.75
C ASN A 33 -29.89 -0.56 -10.57
N ASP A 34 -29.29 0.08 -11.57
CA ASP A 34 -28.83 1.47 -11.45
C ASP A 34 -29.95 2.46 -11.06
N TYR A 35 -31.16 2.18 -11.49
CA TYR A 35 -32.37 2.97 -11.16
C TYR A 35 -32.70 3.00 -9.66
N ALA A 36 -32.15 2.08 -8.87
CA ALA A 36 -32.29 2.05 -7.42
C ALA A 36 -31.28 2.97 -6.69
N GLN A 37 -30.32 3.57 -7.42
CA GLN A 37 -29.39 4.55 -6.86
C GLN A 37 -30.09 5.88 -6.52
N GLU A 38 -29.55 6.65 -5.57
CA GLU A 38 -30.08 7.98 -5.24
C GLU A 38 -30.09 8.95 -6.44
N LEU A 39 -29.15 8.79 -7.36
CA LEU A 39 -29.02 9.53 -8.61
C LEU A 39 -28.86 8.55 -9.79
N PRO A 40 -29.96 7.95 -10.29
CA PRO A 40 -29.90 7.04 -11.42
C PRO A 40 -29.15 7.61 -12.61
N PHE A 41 -28.45 6.78 -13.37
CA PHE A 41 -27.53 7.15 -14.44
C PHE A 41 -26.29 7.93 -13.97
N TRP A 42 -26.48 9.06 -13.30
CA TRP A 42 -25.36 9.96 -13.00
C TRP A 42 -24.37 9.41 -12.00
N TYR A 43 -24.84 8.64 -11.00
CA TYR A 43 -23.95 8.03 -10.02
C TYR A 43 -23.01 7.01 -10.67
N ALA A 44 -23.54 6.12 -11.50
CA ALA A 44 -22.74 5.14 -12.24
C ALA A 44 -21.88 5.81 -13.33
N TYR A 45 -22.45 6.72 -14.11
CA TYR A 45 -21.73 7.40 -15.17
C TYR A 45 -20.54 8.20 -14.65
N SER A 46 -20.74 9.05 -13.64
CA SER A 46 -19.66 9.86 -13.05
C SER A 46 -18.56 9.05 -12.39
N SER A 47 -18.87 7.86 -11.87
CA SER A 47 -17.89 6.94 -11.29
C SER A 47 -17.08 6.12 -12.32
N GLY A 48 -17.40 6.24 -13.60
CA GLY A 48 -16.67 5.54 -14.66
C GLY A 48 -17.22 4.14 -14.99
N ALA A 49 -18.45 3.78 -14.59
CA ALA A 49 -19.06 2.53 -15.02
C ALA A 49 -19.12 2.41 -16.55
N SER A 50 -18.77 1.24 -17.08
CA SER A 50 -18.74 0.97 -18.53
C SER A 50 -20.06 0.37 -19.03
N SER A 51 -20.92 -0.08 -18.12
CA SER A 51 -22.25 -0.62 -18.39
C SER A 51 -23.20 -0.20 -17.29
N ILE A 52 -24.42 0.20 -17.66
CA ILE A 52 -25.49 0.64 -16.75
C ILE A 52 -26.73 -0.17 -17.07
N GLU A 53 -27.42 -0.68 -16.06
CA GLU A 53 -28.62 -1.52 -16.20
C GLU A 53 -29.89 -0.73 -15.88
N ALA A 54 -30.88 -0.85 -16.76
CA ALA A 54 -32.23 -0.33 -16.58
C ALA A 54 -33.25 -1.44 -16.81
N ASP A 55 -34.00 -1.81 -15.77
CA ASP A 55 -35.12 -2.75 -15.85
C ASP A 55 -36.36 -2.03 -16.35
N ILE A 56 -37.03 -2.56 -17.36
CA ILE A 56 -38.15 -1.87 -17.99
C ILE A 56 -39.44 -2.69 -18.05
N PHE A 57 -40.55 -1.98 -17.84
CA PHE A 57 -41.92 -2.47 -18.05
C PHE A 57 -42.63 -1.62 -19.08
N LEU A 58 -43.27 -2.26 -20.05
CA LEU A 58 -44.24 -1.59 -20.93
C LEU A 58 -45.59 -1.48 -20.23
N ARG A 59 -46.04 -0.24 -19.96
CA ARG A 59 -47.35 0.04 -19.37
C ARG A 59 -47.90 1.33 -19.99
N ASN A 60 -49.18 1.36 -20.34
CA ASN A 60 -49.85 2.53 -20.93
C ASN A 60 -49.08 3.18 -22.11
N ASN A 61 -48.41 2.37 -22.94
CA ASN A 61 -47.60 2.80 -24.07
C ASN A 61 -46.34 3.63 -23.69
N GLU A 62 -45.85 3.52 -22.43
CA GLU A 62 -44.60 4.08 -21.91
C GLU A 62 -43.71 2.97 -21.37
N LEU A 63 -42.37 3.19 -21.35
CA LEU A 63 -41.39 2.28 -20.77
C LEU A 63 -40.99 2.78 -19.40
N TYR A 64 -41.62 2.26 -18.38
CA TYR A 64 -41.31 2.57 -16.98
C TYR A 64 -40.10 1.79 -16.51
N VAL A 65 -39.28 2.41 -15.63
CA VAL A 65 -38.11 1.80 -15.03
C VAL A 65 -38.41 1.40 -13.59
N ALA A 66 -38.37 0.08 -13.30
CA ALA A 66 -38.59 -0.49 -11.97
C ALA A 66 -38.08 -1.93 -11.93
N HIS A 67 -37.81 -2.48 -10.73
CA HIS A 67 -37.44 -3.89 -10.55
C HIS A 67 -38.67 -4.82 -10.63
N ALA A 68 -39.80 -4.38 -10.07
CA ALA A 68 -41.05 -5.09 -10.06
C ALA A 68 -42.21 -4.17 -10.52
N GLU A 69 -43.29 -4.75 -11.04
CA GLU A 69 -44.40 -3.97 -11.59
C GLU A 69 -45.09 -3.09 -10.51
N GLU A 70 -45.16 -3.55 -9.29
CA GLU A 70 -45.70 -2.81 -8.13
C GLU A 70 -44.82 -1.64 -7.68
N GLU A 71 -43.56 -1.57 -8.10
CA GLU A 71 -42.61 -0.50 -7.77
C GLU A 71 -42.62 0.62 -8.83
N ILE A 72 -43.45 0.51 -9.86
CA ILE A 72 -43.53 1.53 -10.91
C ILE A 72 -43.97 2.87 -10.33
N VAL A 73 -43.14 3.88 -10.54
CA VAL A 73 -43.40 5.28 -10.15
C VAL A 73 -43.73 6.07 -11.42
N GLU A 74 -44.83 6.83 -11.39
CA GLU A 74 -45.22 7.70 -12.52
C GLU A 74 -44.11 8.72 -12.81
N GLY A 75 -43.74 8.83 -14.08
CA GLY A 75 -42.68 9.70 -14.54
C GLY A 75 -41.27 9.14 -14.45
N TYR A 76 -41.07 7.93 -13.90
CA TYR A 76 -39.79 7.21 -13.95
C TYR A 76 -39.73 6.35 -15.20
N THR A 77 -39.43 6.97 -16.33
CA THR A 77 -39.39 6.32 -17.63
C THR A 77 -37.96 6.23 -18.18
N LEU A 78 -37.72 5.29 -19.13
CA LEU A 78 -36.39 5.06 -19.71
C LEU A 78 -35.84 6.32 -20.38
N ASP A 79 -36.67 7.06 -21.10
CA ASP A 79 -36.29 8.32 -21.75
C ASP A 79 -35.85 9.39 -20.72
N LYS A 80 -36.62 9.58 -19.65
CA LYS A 80 -36.31 10.61 -18.64
C LYS A 80 -35.08 10.28 -17.79
N LEU A 81 -34.91 9.03 -17.40
CA LEU A 81 -33.82 8.66 -16.51
C LEU A 81 -32.51 8.43 -17.28
N TYR A 82 -32.56 7.93 -18.52
CA TYR A 82 -31.37 7.49 -19.25
C TYR A 82 -31.19 8.16 -20.61
N LEU A 83 -32.18 8.05 -21.54
CA LEU A 83 -31.97 8.44 -22.93
C LEU A 83 -31.76 9.94 -23.10
N ASN A 84 -32.50 10.79 -22.37
CA ASN A 84 -32.31 12.23 -22.38
C ASN A 84 -30.92 12.63 -21.88
N GLN A 85 -30.40 11.95 -20.83
CA GLN A 85 -29.08 12.21 -20.29
C GLN A 85 -27.99 11.86 -21.30
N LEU A 86 -28.11 10.67 -21.90
CA LEU A 86 -27.20 10.19 -22.94
C LEU A 86 -27.19 11.12 -24.14
N SER A 87 -28.38 11.56 -24.62
CA SER A 87 -28.52 12.47 -25.75
C SER A 87 -27.90 13.85 -25.48
N ASN A 88 -28.07 14.38 -24.28
CA ASN A 88 -27.44 15.64 -23.87
C ASN A 88 -25.91 15.53 -23.83
N LEU A 89 -25.38 14.42 -23.35
CA LEU A 89 -23.93 14.15 -23.32
C LEU A 89 -23.37 14.00 -24.74
N GLU A 90 -24.06 13.26 -25.62
CA GLU A 90 -23.65 13.09 -27.02
C GLU A 90 -23.63 14.42 -27.75
N THR A 91 -24.71 15.21 -27.66
CA THR A 91 -24.81 16.52 -28.30
C THR A 91 -23.73 17.50 -27.82
N SER A 92 -23.31 17.38 -26.56
CA SER A 92 -22.22 18.20 -25.98
C SER A 92 -20.82 17.66 -26.24
N GLY A 93 -20.67 16.52 -26.91
CA GLY A 93 -19.40 15.84 -27.16
C GLY A 93 -18.70 15.33 -25.88
N LYS A 94 -19.48 15.02 -24.85
CA LYS A 94 -18.99 14.54 -23.54
C LYS A 94 -19.34 13.08 -23.25
N LEU A 95 -20.07 12.42 -24.16
CA LEU A 95 -20.43 11.03 -24.00
C LEU A 95 -19.20 10.14 -24.24
N ARG A 96 -18.86 9.32 -23.26
CA ARG A 96 -17.86 8.27 -23.40
C ARG A 96 -18.52 6.98 -23.82
N GLU A 97 -17.77 6.02 -24.34
CA GLU A 97 -18.23 4.68 -24.66
C GLU A 97 -18.96 4.04 -23.46
N LEU A 98 -20.20 3.61 -23.67
CA LEU A 98 -21.08 3.06 -22.65
C LEU A 98 -21.99 1.97 -23.21
N GLN A 99 -22.22 0.91 -22.45
CA GLN A 99 -23.30 -0.04 -22.67
C GLN A 99 -24.50 0.33 -21.80
N LEU A 100 -25.66 0.59 -22.40
CA LEU A 100 -26.94 0.59 -21.67
C LEU A 100 -27.57 -0.78 -21.80
N LEU A 101 -27.56 -1.55 -20.71
CA LEU A 101 -28.22 -2.85 -20.65
C LEU A 101 -29.67 -2.64 -20.22
N ILE A 102 -30.59 -3.03 -21.09
CA ILE A 102 -32.02 -2.85 -20.92
C ILE A 102 -32.63 -4.22 -20.63
N ASP A 103 -32.98 -4.42 -19.35
CA ASP A 103 -33.57 -5.70 -18.90
C ASP A 103 -35.11 -5.64 -19.02
N ILE A 104 -35.65 -6.38 -19.93
CA ILE A 104 -37.10 -6.41 -20.20
C ILE A 104 -37.79 -7.31 -19.18
N LYS A 105 -38.67 -6.74 -18.35
CA LYS A 105 -39.45 -7.47 -17.34
C LYS A 105 -40.86 -7.79 -17.80
N SER A 106 -41.40 -7.06 -18.78
CA SER A 106 -42.75 -7.27 -19.35
C SER A 106 -42.74 -8.19 -20.58
N GLU A 107 -43.83 -8.23 -21.36
CA GLU A 107 -43.91 -9.04 -22.58
C GLU A 107 -42.87 -8.62 -23.63
N THR A 108 -42.15 -9.57 -24.18
CA THR A 108 -40.95 -9.37 -24.98
C THR A 108 -41.19 -8.50 -26.24
N TYR A 109 -42.09 -8.94 -27.10
CA TYR A 109 -42.18 -8.37 -28.46
C TYR A 109 -42.83 -6.98 -28.47
N ALA A 110 -43.89 -6.78 -27.67
CA ALA A 110 -44.52 -5.46 -27.54
C ALA A 110 -43.58 -4.45 -26.90
N THR A 111 -42.80 -4.88 -25.91
CA THR A 111 -41.83 -4.02 -25.22
C THR A 111 -40.67 -3.66 -26.16
N LEU A 112 -40.11 -4.60 -26.89
CA LEU A 112 -39.06 -4.34 -27.90
C LEU A 112 -39.55 -3.43 -29.01
N LYS A 113 -40.76 -3.64 -29.52
CA LYS A 113 -41.33 -2.75 -30.52
C LYS A 113 -41.44 -1.31 -30.02
N LYS A 114 -41.91 -1.13 -28.78
CA LYS A 114 -42.01 0.18 -28.18
C LYS A 114 -40.62 0.80 -27.93
N LEU A 115 -39.64 0.00 -27.50
CA LEU A 115 -38.25 0.44 -27.34
C LEU A 115 -37.64 0.91 -28.67
N GLU A 116 -37.85 0.18 -29.77
CA GLU A 116 -37.42 0.60 -31.10
C GLU A 116 -38.05 1.93 -31.53
N GLU A 117 -39.34 2.14 -31.24
CA GLU A 117 -40.04 3.40 -31.53
C GLU A 117 -39.38 4.56 -30.78
N ILE A 118 -39.14 4.39 -29.48
CA ILE A 118 -38.51 5.42 -28.63
C ILE A 118 -37.08 5.68 -29.06
N LEU A 119 -36.24 4.64 -29.28
CA LEU A 119 -34.85 4.83 -29.69
C LEU A 119 -34.69 5.61 -31.00
N LYS A 120 -35.64 5.46 -31.96
CA LYS A 120 -35.65 6.24 -33.19
C LYS A 120 -35.89 7.74 -32.99
N GLU A 121 -36.37 8.16 -31.82
CA GLU A 121 -36.49 9.57 -31.46
C GLU A 121 -35.13 10.16 -31.04
N TYR A 122 -34.09 9.33 -30.87
CA TYR A 122 -32.73 9.71 -30.48
C TYR A 122 -31.68 9.38 -31.55
N PRO A 123 -31.77 9.98 -32.76
CA PRO A 123 -30.90 9.60 -33.88
C PRO A 123 -29.41 9.75 -33.56
N ALA A 124 -29.02 10.77 -32.79
CA ALA A 124 -27.63 10.95 -32.41
C ALA A 124 -27.07 9.78 -31.57
N LEU A 125 -27.90 9.06 -30.81
CA LEU A 125 -27.48 7.90 -30.03
C LEU A 125 -27.44 6.60 -30.85
N ILE A 126 -28.32 6.44 -31.82
CA ILE A 126 -28.39 5.22 -32.64
C ILE A 126 -27.45 5.26 -33.85
N ASP A 127 -27.10 6.45 -34.36
CA ASP A 127 -26.14 6.66 -35.45
C ASP A 127 -24.70 6.84 -34.94
N GLY A 128 -24.53 7.05 -33.63
CA GLY A 128 -23.23 7.21 -32.97
C GLY A 128 -22.65 5.89 -32.50
N ASP A 129 -21.32 5.88 -32.23
CA ASP A 129 -20.59 4.68 -31.76
C ASP A 129 -20.44 4.62 -30.24
N ASN A 130 -20.89 5.66 -29.51
CA ASN A 130 -20.62 5.79 -28.07
C ASN A 130 -21.56 4.96 -27.19
N VAL A 131 -22.79 4.64 -27.64
CA VAL A 131 -23.76 3.87 -26.85
C VAL A 131 -24.10 2.56 -27.52
N LYS A 132 -23.98 1.49 -26.76
CA LYS A 132 -24.48 0.17 -27.19
C LYS A 132 -25.72 -0.19 -26.39
N PHE A 133 -26.88 -0.31 -27.08
CA PHE A 133 -28.12 -0.74 -26.46
C PHE A 133 -28.19 -2.27 -26.45
N VAL A 134 -28.18 -2.87 -25.26
CA VAL A 134 -28.11 -4.32 -25.08
C VAL A 134 -29.35 -4.83 -24.36
N ILE A 135 -30.10 -5.70 -25.01
CA ILE A 135 -31.33 -6.26 -24.47
C ILE A 135 -31.04 -7.50 -23.62
N SER A 136 -31.53 -7.49 -22.39
CA SER A 136 -31.49 -8.59 -21.42
C SER A 136 -32.89 -8.95 -20.92
N GLY A 137 -33.01 -9.86 -19.96
CA GLY A 137 -34.29 -10.31 -19.40
C GLY A 137 -35.13 -11.08 -20.41
N ASN A 138 -36.41 -10.68 -20.56
CA ASN A 138 -37.31 -11.25 -21.56
C ASN A 138 -36.88 -10.78 -22.95
N ARG A 139 -36.39 -11.69 -23.77
CA ARG A 139 -35.85 -11.41 -25.10
C ARG A 139 -36.26 -12.44 -26.13
N PRO A 140 -36.19 -12.12 -27.45
CA PRO A 140 -36.47 -13.07 -28.53
C PRO A 140 -35.55 -14.29 -28.47
N LYS A 141 -35.88 -15.31 -29.25
CA LYS A 141 -34.99 -16.45 -29.47
C LYS A 141 -33.75 -16.02 -30.25
N PRO A 142 -32.57 -16.67 -30.03
CA PRO A 142 -31.32 -16.30 -30.70
C PRO A 142 -31.42 -16.26 -32.24
N GLU A 143 -32.20 -17.11 -32.85
CA GLU A 143 -32.39 -17.15 -34.31
C GLU A 143 -33.06 -15.88 -34.86
N GLU A 144 -33.77 -15.13 -34.01
CA GLU A 144 -34.47 -13.90 -34.34
C GLU A 144 -33.63 -12.63 -34.16
N TYR A 145 -32.49 -12.69 -33.48
CA TYR A 145 -31.63 -11.53 -33.18
C TYR A 145 -31.25 -10.74 -34.43
N LYS A 146 -30.97 -11.41 -35.53
CA LYS A 146 -30.63 -10.82 -36.83
C LYS A 146 -31.73 -9.98 -37.45
N ASN A 147 -32.97 -10.10 -36.98
CA ASN A 147 -34.13 -9.37 -37.53
C ASN A 147 -34.27 -7.96 -36.93
N TYR A 148 -33.50 -7.64 -35.90
CA TYR A 148 -33.55 -6.34 -35.20
C TYR A 148 -32.56 -5.34 -35.80
N PRO A 149 -32.85 -4.02 -35.69
CA PRO A 149 -31.97 -2.94 -36.19
C PRO A 149 -30.54 -3.02 -35.68
N ASP A 150 -29.59 -2.44 -36.42
CA ASP A 150 -28.17 -2.53 -36.11
C ASP A 150 -27.78 -1.92 -34.74
N PHE A 151 -28.53 -0.96 -34.26
CA PHE A 151 -28.33 -0.35 -32.96
C PHE A 151 -28.81 -1.20 -31.77
N ILE A 152 -29.56 -2.32 -32.00
CA ILE A 152 -29.98 -3.26 -30.95
C ILE A 152 -29.08 -4.48 -30.92
N TRP A 153 -28.58 -4.78 -29.73
CA TRP A 153 -27.75 -5.93 -29.40
C TRP A 153 -28.40 -6.74 -28.28
N PHE A 154 -27.90 -7.97 -28.05
CA PHE A 154 -28.46 -8.87 -27.06
C PHE A 154 -27.42 -9.35 -26.04
N ASP A 155 -27.85 -9.50 -24.77
CA ASP A 155 -27.22 -10.29 -23.74
C ASP A 155 -27.63 -11.74 -23.86
N HIS A 156 -26.70 -12.64 -24.18
CA HIS A 156 -27.00 -14.07 -24.33
C HIS A 156 -26.70 -14.81 -23.02
N GLN A 157 -27.70 -15.55 -22.49
CA GLN A 157 -27.62 -16.14 -21.15
C GLN A 157 -27.55 -17.67 -21.11
N ASN A 158 -27.52 -18.34 -22.28
CA ASN A 158 -27.30 -19.76 -22.36
C ASN A 158 -25.87 -20.06 -22.82
N LEU A 159 -25.11 -20.78 -22.01
CA LEU A 159 -23.72 -21.13 -22.33
C LEU A 159 -23.62 -22.39 -23.22
N ASP A 160 -24.63 -23.24 -23.18
CA ASP A 160 -24.59 -24.56 -23.83
C ASP A 160 -24.75 -24.48 -25.37
N ASP A 161 -25.34 -23.39 -25.89
CA ASP A 161 -25.56 -23.20 -27.30
C ASP A 161 -24.62 -22.21 -27.99
N LEU A 162 -23.67 -21.59 -27.24
CA LEU A 162 -22.72 -20.59 -27.76
C LEU A 162 -21.98 -21.03 -29.05
N ALA A 163 -21.71 -22.31 -29.20
CA ALA A 163 -21.02 -22.85 -30.37
C ALA A 163 -21.94 -23.02 -31.60
N THR A 164 -23.27 -22.90 -31.45
CA THR A 164 -24.24 -23.23 -32.47
C THR A 164 -25.10 -22.05 -32.95
N ILE A 165 -25.15 -20.96 -32.18
CA ILE A 165 -25.93 -19.77 -32.51
C ILE A 165 -25.11 -18.73 -33.29
N ASP A 166 -25.81 -17.85 -34.01
CA ASP A 166 -25.20 -16.66 -34.61
C ASP A 166 -24.92 -15.58 -33.55
N LEU A 167 -23.64 -15.34 -33.29
CA LEU A 167 -23.20 -14.37 -32.31
C LEU A 167 -23.08 -12.94 -32.88
N SER A 168 -23.42 -12.68 -34.14
CA SER A 168 -23.22 -11.37 -34.78
C SER A 168 -23.93 -10.23 -34.06
N LYS A 169 -25.08 -10.48 -33.44
CA LYS A 169 -25.88 -9.51 -32.66
C LYS A 169 -25.75 -9.69 -31.14
N VAL A 170 -24.85 -10.55 -30.69
CA VAL A 170 -24.58 -10.74 -29.26
C VAL A 170 -23.51 -9.75 -28.80
N ALA A 171 -23.83 -8.88 -27.85
CA ALA A 171 -22.92 -7.89 -27.25
C ALA A 171 -22.10 -8.47 -26.09
N LEU A 172 -22.75 -9.28 -25.26
CA LEU A 172 -22.12 -9.98 -24.14
C LEU A 172 -22.80 -11.30 -23.86
N VAL A 173 -22.12 -12.17 -23.14
CA VAL A 173 -22.66 -13.40 -22.58
C VAL A 173 -22.76 -13.23 -21.07
N SER A 174 -23.89 -13.61 -20.45
CA SER A 174 -24.02 -13.56 -19.00
C SER A 174 -24.74 -14.79 -18.43
N THR A 175 -24.49 -15.06 -17.13
CA THR A 175 -25.18 -16.14 -16.41
C THR A 175 -25.19 -15.87 -14.90
N SER A 176 -26.09 -16.57 -14.18
CA SER A 176 -26.14 -16.47 -12.72
C SER A 176 -24.92 -17.10 -12.06
N TYR A 177 -24.21 -16.34 -11.24
CA TYR A 177 -23.12 -16.84 -10.41
C TYR A 177 -23.58 -17.96 -9.46
N LYS A 178 -24.81 -17.85 -8.95
CA LYS A 178 -25.41 -18.81 -8.00
C LYS A 178 -25.56 -20.21 -8.57
N ASN A 179 -25.54 -20.39 -9.91
CA ASN A 179 -25.57 -21.71 -10.54
C ASN A 179 -24.25 -22.49 -10.32
N TYR A 180 -23.16 -21.81 -9.97
CA TYR A 180 -21.80 -22.39 -9.94
C TYR A 180 -21.15 -22.32 -8.58
N SER A 181 -21.55 -21.39 -7.71
CA SER A 181 -20.96 -21.22 -6.38
C SER A 181 -21.96 -20.64 -5.39
N VAL A 182 -21.88 -21.11 -4.15
CA VAL A 182 -22.61 -20.57 -2.99
C VAL A 182 -21.74 -19.59 -2.18
N TRP A 183 -20.53 -19.27 -2.66
CA TRP A 183 -19.65 -18.33 -1.97
C TRP A 183 -20.27 -16.94 -1.86
N ASN A 184 -20.24 -16.39 -0.66
CA ASN A 184 -20.88 -15.12 -0.29
C ASN A 184 -19.96 -13.89 -0.35
N GLY A 185 -18.75 -14.04 -0.90
CA GLY A 185 -17.77 -12.93 -1.02
C GLY A 185 -16.82 -12.79 0.15
N TYR A 186 -16.97 -13.56 1.23
CA TYR A 186 -16.06 -13.58 2.37
C TYR A 186 -15.13 -14.80 2.32
N GLY A 187 -13.89 -14.63 2.78
CA GLY A 187 -12.89 -15.69 2.70
C GLY A 187 -12.57 -16.11 1.26
N ARG A 188 -12.52 -17.40 1.00
CA ARG A 188 -12.18 -17.95 -0.32
C ARG A 188 -13.21 -18.96 -0.78
N MET A 189 -13.42 -19.04 -2.10
CA MET A 189 -14.19 -20.13 -2.69
C MET A 189 -13.58 -21.50 -2.39
N THR A 190 -14.41 -22.50 -2.24
CA THR A 190 -13.94 -23.89 -2.21
C THR A 190 -13.24 -24.27 -3.51
N GLY A 191 -12.35 -25.25 -3.49
CA GLY A 191 -11.69 -25.72 -4.71
C GLY A 191 -12.67 -26.15 -5.81
N PRO A 192 -13.70 -26.96 -5.49
CA PRO A 192 -14.72 -27.36 -6.46
C PRO A 192 -15.50 -26.17 -7.08
N ASP A 193 -15.91 -25.19 -6.26
CA ASP A 193 -16.62 -24.02 -6.76
C ASP A 193 -15.72 -23.15 -7.66
N LEU A 194 -14.46 -22.97 -7.24
CA LEU A 194 -13.49 -22.23 -8.06
C LEU A 194 -13.25 -22.90 -9.42
N ALA A 195 -13.22 -24.22 -9.47
CA ALA A 195 -13.08 -24.97 -10.73
C ALA A 195 -14.27 -24.70 -11.65
N LYS A 196 -15.52 -24.85 -11.15
CA LYS A 196 -16.74 -24.57 -11.93
C LYS A 196 -16.76 -23.13 -12.46
N VAL A 197 -16.42 -22.14 -11.62
CA VAL A 197 -16.39 -20.73 -12.03
C VAL A 197 -15.35 -20.49 -13.12
N LYS A 198 -14.16 -21.11 -13.03
CA LYS A 198 -13.13 -21.03 -14.06
C LYS A 198 -13.58 -21.67 -15.39
N ASP A 199 -14.24 -22.82 -15.33
CA ASP A 199 -14.72 -23.52 -16.52
C ASP A 199 -15.74 -22.67 -17.26
N VAL A 200 -16.69 -22.06 -16.55
CA VAL A 200 -17.68 -21.14 -17.11
C VAL A 200 -17.05 -19.93 -17.78
N ILE A 201 -16.08 -19.28 -17.11
CA ILE A 201 -15.35 -18.15 -17.69
C ILE A 201 -14.62 -18.58 -18.97
N SER A 202 -14.02 -19.77 -18.97
CA SER A 202 -13.32 -20.31 -20.14
C SER A 202 -14.26 -20.60 -21.31
N MET A 203 -15.44 -21.17 -21.04
CA MET A 203 -16.47 -21.39 -22.04
C MET A 203 -16.96 -20.07 -22.67
N ALA A 204 -17.26 -19.08 -21.84
CA ALA A 204 -17.71 -17.77 -22.33
C ALA A 204 -16.61 -17.08 -23.17
N LYS A 205 -15.35 -17.11 -22.73
CA LYS A 205 -14.22 -16.57 -23.49
C LYS A 205 -13.99 -17.23 -24.85
N ALA A 206 -14.26 -18.51 -24.96
CA ALA A 206 -14.16 -19.23 -26.24
C ALA A 206 -15.13 -18.69 -27.30
N SER A 207 -16.23 -18.02 -26.91
CA SER A 207 -17.15 -17.36 -27.82
C SER A 207 -16.59 -16.05 -28.42
N GLY A 208 -15.51 -15.50 -27.89
CA GLY A 208 -14.96 -14.19 -28.27
C GLY A 208 -15.81 -13.01 -27.83
N LYS A 209 -16.83 -13.21 -26.99
CA LYS A 209 -17.69 -12.16 -26.46
C LYS A 209 -17.31 -11.81 -25.03
N PRO A 210 -17.49 -10.53 -24.59
CA PRO A 210 -17.36 -10.14 -23.20
C PRO A 210 -18.29 -10.95 -22.29
N PHE A 211 -17.85 -11.21 -21.07
CA PHE A 211 -18.57 -12.04 -20.10
C PHE A 211 -18.90 -11.31 -18.81
N ARG A 212 -20.10 -11.56 -18.28
CA ARG A 212 -20.59 -11.06 -16.99
C ARG A 212 -21.24 -12.19 -16.18
N PHE A 213 -20.93 -12.25 -14.88
CA PHE A 213 -21.81 -12.90 -13.91
C PHE A 213 -22.79 -11.89 -13.32
N TRP A 214 -24.05 -12.23 -13.22
CA TRP A 214 -25.02 -11.55 -12.36
C TRP A 214 -25.26 -12.34 -11.05
N ALA A 215 -25.95 -11.74 -10.06
CA ALA A 215 -26.13 -12.29 -8.70
C ALA A 215 -24.82 -12.67 -7.99
N THR A 216 -23.77 -11.92 -8.24
CA THR A 216 -22.47 -12.05 -7.57
C THR A 216 -22.51 -11.46 -6.17
N PRO A 217 -21.67 -11.94 -5.22
CA PRO A 217 -21.45 -11.20 -3.98
C PRO A 217 -20.87 -9.81 -4.26
N ASP A 218 -21.38 -8.79 -3.56
CA ASP A 218 -21.05 -7.39 -3.78
C ASP A 218 -20.08 -6.87 -2.71
N THR A 219 -18.83 -7.37 -2.77
CA THR A 219 -17.75 -7.07 -1.82
C THR A 219 -16.42 -6.83 -2.54
N LYS A 220 -15.52 -6.07 -1.92
CA LYS A 220 -14.14 -5.86 -2.43
C LYS A 220 -13.45 -7.17 -2.83
N THR A 221 -13.56 -8.20 -1.97
CA THR A 221 -12.96 -9.53 -2.24
C THR A 221 -13.55 -10.20 -3.48
N ALA A 222 -14.89 -10.10 -3.68
CA ALA A 222 -15.55 -10.69 -4.83
C ALA A 222 -15.16 -9.96 -6.12
N TRP A 223 -15.17 -8.63 -6.13
CA TRP A 223 -14.78 -7.83 -7.28
C TRP A 223 -13.35 -8.16 -7.73
N ALA A 224 -12.38 -8.08 -6.82
CA ALA A 224 -10.98 -8.41 -7.13
C ALA A 224 -10.81 -9.86 -7.60
N ARG A 225 -11.53 -10.82 -6.99
CA ARG A 225 -11.42 -12.23 -7.35
C ARG A 225 -11.96 -12.51 -8.73
N LEU A 226 -13.15 -11.99 -9.06
CA LEU A 226 -13.77 -12.18 -10.37
C LEU A 226 -12.99 -11.47 -11.48
N ALA A 227 -12.50 -10.25 -11.21
CA ALA A 227 -11.61 -9.53 -12.13
C ALA A 227 -10.32 -10.32 -12.42
N LYS A 228 -9.66 -10.85 -11.37
CA LYS A 228 -8.45 -11.69 -11.51
C LYS A 228 -8.72 -12.99 -12.28
N LEU A 229 -9.92 -13.55 -12.17
CA LEU A 229 -10.33 -14.72 -12.94
C LEU A 229 -10.64 -14.39 -14.41
N GLY A 230 -10.75 -13.10 -14.73
CA GLY A 230 -10.92 -12.61 -16.09
C GLY A 230 -12.39 -12.45 -16.51
N VAL A 231 -13.28 -12.16 -15.57
CA VAL A 231 -14.62 -11.66 -15.87
C VAL A 231 -14.49 -10.26 -16.44
N ASP A 232 -15.15 -9.97 -17.57
CA ASP A 232 -14.99 -8.71 -18.29
C ASP A 232 -15.78 -7.57 -17.64
N PHE A 233 -17.03 -7.83 -17.23
CA PHE A 233 -17.86 -6.85 -16.55
C PHE A 233 -18.09 -7.26 -15.09
N ILE A 234 -17.62 -6.47 -14.16
CA ILE A 234 -17.82 -6.68 -12.72
C ILE A 234 -19.18 -6.11 -12.32
N ASN A 235 -20.10 -7.01 -11.96
CA ASN A 235 -21.46 -6.69 -11.55
C ASN A 235 -21.50 -6.19 -10.11
N THR A 236 -22.12 -5.03 -9.86
CA THR A 236 -22.19 -4.41 -8.53
C THR A 236 -23.33 -3.41 -8.40
N ASP A 237 -23.92 -3.32 -7.20
CA ASP A 237 -24.83 -2.24 -6.79
C ASP A 237 -24.06 -1.02 -6.25
N LYS A 238 -22.71 -1.07 -6.19
CA LYS A 238 -21.82 -0.03 -5.65
C LYS A 238 -20.76 0.41 -6.67
N PRO A 239 -21.17 0.96 -7.84
CA PRO A 239 -20.27 1.17 -8.96
C PRO A 239 -19.08 2.08 -8.65
N ALA A 240 -19.27 3.16 -7.88
CA ALA A 240 -18.20 4.06 -7.49
C ALA A 240 -17.14 3.37 -6.62
N LEU A 241 -17.59 2.64 -5.59
CA LEU A 241 -16.68 1.93 -4.68
C LEU A 241 -15.93 0.79 -5.39
N ALA A 242 -16.62 0.03 -6.25
CA ALA A 242 -16.01 -1.05 -7.01
C ALA A 242 -14.96 -0.52 -8.00
N LYS A 243 -15.29 0.56 -8.72
CA LYS A 243 -14.35 1.20 -9.67
C LYS A 243 -13.10 1.70 -8.97
N GLN A 244 -13.27 2.50 -7.91
CA GLN A 244 -12.16 3.01 -7.12
C GLN A 244 -11.26 1.88 -6.59
N TYR A 245 -11.86 0.88 -5.95
CA TYR A 245 -11.10 -0.24 -5.38
C TYR A 245 -10.34 -1.03 -6.45
N LEU A 246 -10.96 -1.34 -7.60
CA LEU A 246 -10.32 -2.10 -8.65
C LEU A 246 -9.23 -1.30 -9.37
N ASP A 247 -9.37 0.02 -9.52
CA ASP A 247 -8.32 0.87 -10.06
C ASP A 247 -7.08 0.91 -9.12
N ASP A 248 -7.29 0.80 -7.81
CA ASP A 248 -6.22 0.78 -6.82
C ASP A 248 -5.58 -0.62 -6.65
N VAL A 249 -6.24 -1.73 -7.06
CA VAL A 249 -5.72 -3.09 -6.91
C VAL A 249 -4.35 -3.27 -7.56
N ASP A 250 -4.17 -2.81 -8.80
CA ASP A 250 -2.91 -2.97 -9.52
C ASP A 250 -1.81 -2.08 -8.92
N LYS A 251 -2.16 -0.86 -8.51
CA LYS A 251 -1.27 0.08 -7.82
C LYS A 251 -0.77 -0.49 -6.49
N ASN A 252 -1.67 -1.19 -5.77
CA ASN A 252 -1.39 -1.76 -4.45
C ASN A 252 -0.90 -3.22 -4.52
N THR A 253 -0.57 -3.71 -5.71
CA THR A 253 0.03 -5.02 -5.92
C THR A 253 1.50 -4.88 -6.29
N PHE A 254 2.37 -5.52 -5.51
CA PHE A 254 3.82 -5.52 -5.75
C PHE A 254 4.35 -6.96 -5.80
N THR A 255 5.30 -7.22 -6.70
CA THR A 255 6.03 -8.49 -6.79
C THR A 255 7.52 -8.22 -6.69
N LEU A 256 8.19 -8.88 -5.75
CA LEU A 256 9.63 -8.86 -5.65
C LEU A 256 10.22 -9.90 -6.62
N GLU A 257 10.91 -9.42 -7.65
CA GLU A 257 11.46 -10.27 -8.73
C GLU A 257 12.46 -11.30 -8.18
N SER A 258 13.39 -10.86 -7.35
CA SER A 258 14.42 -11.72 -6.75
C SER A 258 14.40 -11.59 -5.22
N PRO A 259 14.46 -12.69 -4.48
CA PRO A 259 14.55 -12.63 -3.02
C PRO A 259 15.85 -11.96 -2.58
N VAL A 260 15.78 -11.26 -1.45
CA VAL A 260 16.92 -10.66 -0.75
C VAL A 260 17.51 -11.70 0.19
N GLU A 261 18.84 -11.75 0.29
CA GLU A 261 19.52 -12.61 1.25
C GLU A 261 19.17 -12.23 2.69
N VAL A 262 18.99 -13.23 3.53
CA VAL A 262 18.70 -13.08 4.96
C VAL A 262 19.80 -13.70 5.81
N TYR A 263 20.10 -13.07 6.94
CA TYR A 263 21.06 -13.61 7.90
C TYR A 263 20.34 -14.51 8.93
N THR A 264 20.96 -15.63 9.27
CA THR A 264 20.47 -16.53 10.32
C THR A 264 21.24 -16.31 11.61
N PRO A 265 20.61 -15.80 12.70
CA PRO A 265 21.24 -15.54 13.99
C PRO A 265 21.81 -16.82 14.62
N LYS A 266 23.02 -16.75 15.19
CA LYS A 266 23.74 -17.91 15.73
C LYS A 266 23.36 -18.25 17.16
N TYR A 267 22.94 -17.26 17.96
CA TYR A 267 22.63 -17.44 19.40
C TYR A 267 23.79 -18.00 20.24
N GLU A 268 25.03 -17.61 19.91
CA GLU A 268 26.24 -18.07 20.61
C GLU A 268 26.71 -17.09 21.70
N TYR A 269 25.80 -16.44 22.41
CA TYR A 269 26.07 -15.53 23.52
C TYR A 269 25.55 -16.10 24.84
N ASP A 270 26.08 -15.60 25.96
CA ASP A 270 25.55 -15.88 27.29
C ASP A 270 24.36 -14.96 27.56
N ALA A 271 23.14 -15.52 27.61
CA ALA A 271 21.89 -14.76 27.76
C ALA A 271 21.80 -14.03 29.11
N ASP A 272 22.44 -14.56 30.16
CA ASP A 272 22.42 -14.02 31.51
C ASP A 272 23.57 -12.99 31.76
N SER A 273 24.48 -12.84 30.81
CA SER A 273 25.54 -11.86 30.90
C SER A 273 25.03 -10.44 30.71
N LYS A 274 25.75 -9.47 31.25
CA LYS A 274 25.48 -8.05 31.08
C LYS A 274 25.97 -7.60 29.70
N PRO A 275 25.14 -6.95 28.85
CA PRO A 275 25.61 -6.42 27.58
C PRO A 275 26.58 -5.27 27.78
N ALA A 276 27.62 -5.17 26.98
CA ALA A 276 28.50 -4.02 26.91
C ALA A 276 27.94 -2.94 25.98
N ASN A 277 27.29 -3.35 24.91
CA ASN A 277 26.80 -2.46 23.84
C ASN A 277 25.29 -2.57 23.68
N ILE A 278 24.67 -1.47 23.29
CA ILE A 278 23.22 -1.37 23.04
C ILE A 278 22.98 -0.85 21.62
N ILE A 279 22.17 -1.54 20.84
CA ILE A 279 21.66 -1.08 19.55
C ILE A 279 20.13 -1.03 19.64
N LEU A 280 19.54 0.14 19.40
CA LEU A 280 18.10 0.35 19.29
C LEU A 280 17.77 0.66 17.84
N MET A 281 17.01 -0.21 17.18
CA MET A 281 16.62 -0.08 15.78
C MET A 281 15.12 0.22 15.69
N ILE A 282 14.77 1.31 15.03
CA ILE A 282 13.39 1.82 14.91
C ILE A 282 13.02 1.84 13.42
N GLY A 283 12.00 1.08 13.05
CA GLY A 283 11.34 1.23 11.78
C GLY A 283 10.16 2.16 11.95
N ASP A 284 10.27 3.39 11.48
CA ASP A 284 9.20 4.37 11.58
C ASP A 284 7.96 3.90 10.83
N GLY A 285 6.80 3.92 11.48
CA GLY A 285 5.53 3.46 10.91
C GLY A 285 5.38 1.95 10.74
N ASN A 286 6.26 1.14 11.36
CA ASN A 286 6.41 -0.29 11.09
C ASN A 286 5.59 -1.19 12.01
N GLY A 287 4.40 -1.61 11.56
CA GLY A 287 3.57 -2.60 12.23
C GLY A 287 3.82 -4.04 11.76
N LEU A 288 3.06 -4.98 12.34
CA LEU A 288 3.13 -6.41 11.95
C LEU A 288 2.75 -6.66 10.49
N ALA A 289 1.87 -5.85 9.92
CA ALA A 289 1.44 -6.02 8.54
C ALA A 289 2.55 -5.60 7.55
N GLN A 290 3.29 -4.53 7.85
CA GLN A 290 4.44 -4.07 7.08
C GLN A 290 5.54 -5.14 7.08
N ILE A 291 5.89 -5.69 8.24
CA ILE A 291 6.84 -6.79 8.39
C ILE A 291 6.37 -8.03 7.61
N SER A 292 5.10 -8.41 7.77
CA SER A 292 4.54 -9.59 7.10
C SER A 292 4.55 -9.43 5.59
N SER A 293 4.33 -8.22 5.08
CA SER A 293 4.36 -7.96 3.64
C SER A 293 5.75 -8.17 3.03
N ALA A 294 6.78 -7.64 3.69
CA ALA A 294 8.16 -7.84 3.27
C ALA A 294 8.57 -9.32 3.38
N MET A 295 8.17 -10.01 4.46
CA MET A 295 8.41 -11.44 4.61
C MET A 295 7.80 -12.25 3.47
N ILE A 296 6.53 -12.00 3.12
CA ILE A 296 5.86 -12.73 2.02
C ILE A 296 6.50 -12.37 0.68
N ALA A 297 6.80 -11.10 0.43
CA ALA A 297 7.51 -10.67 -0.77
C ALA A 297 8.86 -11.37 -0.91
N ASN A 298 9.56 -11.58 0.21
CA ASN A 298 10.83 -12.32 0.28
C ASN A 298 10.62 -13.83 0.49
N ARG A 299 9.52 -14.38 -0.01
CA ARG A 299 9.20 -15.82 -0.05
C ARG A 299 9.21 -16.49 1.33
N GLY A 300 8.78 -15.76 2.36
CA GLY A 300 8.62 -16.26 3.73
C GLY A 300 9.81 -16.01 4.66
N HIS A 301 10.83 -15.28 4.25
CA HIS A 301 12.06 -15.12 5.00
C HIS A 301 12.44 -13.65 5.26
N LEU A 302 12.69 -13.29 6.52
CA LEU A 302 13.40 -12.10 6.96
C LEU A 302 14.33 -12.47 8.11
N THR A 303 15.43 -11.74 8.28
CA THR A 303 16.35 -11.90 9.41
C THR A 303 15.61 -11.70 10.73
N MET A 304 14.83 -10.61 10.86
CA MET A 304 14.12 -10.30 12.09
C MET A 304 13.05 -11.33 12.47
N THR A 305 12.42 -11.99 11.49
CA THR A 305 11.40 -13.01 11.79
C THR A 305 11.97 -14.35 12.29
N SER A 306 13.28 -14.51 12.30
CA SER A 306 13.97 -15.64 12.94
C SER A 306 14.35 -15.40 14.40
N LEU A 307 14.08 -14.19 14.94
CA LEU A 307 14.35 -13.83 16.32
C LEU A 307 13.36 -14.48 17.28
N LYS A 308 13.84 -14.88 18.48
CA LYS A 308 13.07 -15.68 19.45
C LYS A 308 12.43 -14.84 20.55
N ASN A 309 13.02 -13.68 20.91
CA ASN A 309 12.48 -12.80 21.93
C ASN A 309 11.57 -11.78 21.27
N ILE A 310 10.28 -11.82 21.60
CA ILE A 310 9.25 -10.99 20.97
C ILE A 310 8.34 -10.41 22.04
N GLY A 311 8.12 -9.11 22.00
CA GLY A 311 7.14 -8.37 22.78
C GLY A 311 6.28 -7.49 21.89
N LEU A 312 5.33 -6.79 22.51
CA LEU A 312 4.48 -5.79 21.89
C LEU A 312 4.53 -4.49 22.71
N SER A 313 4.68 -3.37 22.03
CA SER A 313 4.71 -2.04 22.60
C SER A 313 3.42 -1.28 22.32
N LYS A 314 2.83 -0.66 23.37
CA LYS A 314 1.72 0.28 23.24
C LYS A 314 2.27 1.66 22.92
N THR A 315 1.70 2.32 21.93
CA THR A 315 2.32 3.49 21.29
C THR A 315 1.68 4.83 21.65
N ALA A 316 0.48 4.86 22.22
CA ALA A 316 -0.25 6.10 22.52
C ALA A 316 0.65 7.21 23.10
N SER A 317 0.46 8.46 22.65
CA SER A 317 1.08 9.65 23.22
C SER A 317 0.42 9.99 24.57
N TYR A 318 0.77 11.13 25.15
CA TYR A 318 0.14 11.60 26.39
C TYR A 318 -1.27 12.17 26.11
N ASP A 319 -1.44 12.86 25.02
CA ASP A 319 -2.65 13.60 24.65
C ASP A 319 -3.55 12.90 23.63
N ASP A 320 -3.08 11.81 22.97
CA ASP A 320 -3.87 11.08 21.97
C ASP A 320 -3.60 9.57 21.98
N LEU A 321 -4.60 8.78 21.51
CA LEU A 321 -4.45 7.35 21.27
C LEU A 321 -3.50 7.07 20.09
N VAL A 322 -3.47 7.97 19.11
CA VAL A 322 -2.62 7.88 17.93
C VAL A 322 -1.43 8.81 18.13
N THR A 323 -0.25 8.21 18.32
CA THR A 323 0.99 8.97 18.47
C THR A 323 1.53 9.43 17.13
N ASP A 324 2.29 10.55 17.14
CA ASP A 324 3.23 10.85 16.05
C ASP A 324 4.64 10.34 16.39
N SER A 325 5.56 10.38 15.41
CA SER A 325 6.95 9.92 15.59
C SER A 325 7.67 10.67 16.70
N ALA A 326 7.39 11.97 16.90
CA ALA A 326 8.01 12.78 17.94
C ALA A 326 7.69 12.26 19.36
N ALA A 327 6.40 12.05 19.66
CA ALA A 327 5.97 11.54 20.94
C ALA A 327 6.31 10.05 21.12
N GLY A 328 6.19 9.24 20.07
CA GLY A 328 6.56 7.82 20.08
C GLY A 328 8.05 7.61 20.39
N ALA A 329 8.93 8.30 19.66
CA ALA A 329 10.38 8.22 19.87
C ALA A 329 10.79 8.85 21.21
N THR A 330 10.22 10.00 21.60
CA THR A 330 10.46 10.60 22.93
C THR A 330 10.12 9.64 24.05
N ALA A 331 9.01 8.90 23.96
CA ALA A 331 8.63 7.91 24.98
C ALA A 331 9.68 6.80 25.12
N MET A 332 10.24 6.32 24.02
CA MET A 332 11.32 5.33 24.01
C MET A 332 12.65 5.90 24.53
N ALA A 333 12.98 7.13 24.12
CA ALA A 333 14.24 7.78 24.48
C ALA A 333 14.30 8.25 25.95
N THR A 334 13.16 8.68 26.54
CA THR A 334 13.11 9.30 27.85
C THR A 334 12.41 8.48 28.94
N GLY A 335 11.68 7.42 28.54
CA GLY A 335 10.85 6.62 29.45
C GLY A 335 9.62 7.37 29.99
N LYS A 336 9.20 8.46 29.32
CA LYS A 336 8.04 9.28 29.66
C LYS A 336 7.18 9.55 28.43
N LYS A 337 5.85 9.58 28.65
CA LYS A 337 4.92 10.05 27.61
C LYS A 337 5.02 11.56 27.46
N THR A 338 4.83 12.04 26.24
CA THR A 338 4.72 13.47 25.90
C THR A 338 3.55 13.71 24.95
N ASN A 339 3.23 14.98 24.70
CA ASN A 339 2.24 15.38 23.71
C ASN A 339 2.75 15.09 22.29
N ASN A 340 1.83 14.85 21.37
CA ASN A 340 2.18 14.80 19.96
C ASN A 340 2.96 16.06 19.56
N ARG A 341 3.91 15.92 18.64
CA ARG A 341 4.85 16.93 18.13
C ARG A 341 5.95 17.38 19.09
N ALA A 342 5.94 16.95 20.34
CA ALA A 342 6.96 17.32 21.32
C ALA A 342 8.17 16.36 21.31
N ILE A 343 9.36 16.91 21.38
CA ILE A 343 10.68 16.25 21.35
C ILE A 343 11.35 16.38 22.70
N GLY A 344 11.63 15.28 23.40
CA GLY A 344 12.45 15.22 24.61
C GLY A 344 11.98 16.10 25.79
N VAL A 345 10.74 16.56 25.76
CA VAL A 345 10.10 17.31 26.85
C VAL A 345 8.89 16.55 27.38
N GLY A 346 8.53 16.78 28.63
CA GLY A 346 7.31 16.23 29.23
C GLY A 346 6.06 17.02 28.83
N PRO A 347 4.85 16.56 29.24
CA PRO A 347 3.59 17.18 28.84
C PRO A 347 3.43 18.65 29.26
N ASN A 348 4.21 19.13 30.21
CA ASN A 348 4.18 20.51 30.68
C ASN A 348 5.42 21.32 30.20
N GLY A 349 6.16 20.82 29.20
CA GLY A 349 7.34 21.49 28.65
C GLY A 349 8.65 21.30 29.45
N GLU A 350 8.65 20.48 30.49
CA GLU A 350 9.88 20.16 31.23
C GLU A 350 10.84 19.29 30.40
N SER A 351 12.13 19.66 30.35
CA SER A 351 13.15 18.85 29.65
C SER A 351 13.35 17.51 30.35
N LEU A 352 13.39 16.43 29.56
CA LEU A 352 13.55 15.05 30.01
C LEU A 352 14.94 14.54 29.64
N SER A 353 15.63 13.87 30.56
CA SER A 353 16.90 13.20 30.21
C SER A 353 16.62 12.05 29.27
N ASN A 354 17.31 12.01 28.14
CA ASN A 354 17.13 10.97 27.11
C ASN A 354 18.22 9.88 27.23
N LEU A 355 18.09 8.84 26.41
CA LEU A 355 18.97 7.66 26.45
C LEU A 355 20.43 8.01 26.12
N THR A 356 20.67 8.95 25.19
CA THR A 356 22.03 9.46 24.91
C THR A 356 22.64 10.12 26.12
N ASP A 357 21.89 10.97 26.83
CA ASP A 357 22.36 11.61 28.07
C ASP A 357 22.65 10.60 29.17
N GLU A 358 21.76 9.63 29.37
CA GLU A 358 21.90 8.63 30.43
C GLU A 358 23.10 7.70 30.21
N LEU A 359 23.35 7.32 28.96
CA LEU A 359 24.43 6.41 28.60
C LEU A 359 25.79 7.14 28.49
N SER A 360 25.82 8.38 27.99
CA SER A 360 27.05 9.20 28.01
C SER A 360 27.57 9.44 29.41
N LYS A 361 26.71 9.52 30.45
CA LYS A 361 27.13 9.59 31.88
C LYS A 361 27.78 8.29 32.36
N LYS A 362 27.70 7.22 31.61
CA LYS A 362 28.29 5.90 31.87
C LYS A 362 29.43 5.57 30.89
N ASP A 363 29.99 6.60 30.28
CA ASP A 363 31.10 6.54 29.33
C ASP A 363 30.81 5.74 28.06
N PHE A 364 29.53 5.67 27.64
CA PHE A 364 29.16 5.11 26.36
C PHE A 364 29.44 6.09 25.22
N ASN A 365 30.05 5.64 24.14
CA ASN A 365 30.04 6.32 22.87
C ASN A 365 28.63 6.27 22.28
N THR A 366 28.12 7.40 21.76
CA THR A 366 26.74 7.49 21.28
C THR A 366 26.68 7.83 19.79
N ALA A 367 25.86 7.10 19.05
CA ALA A 367 25.72 7.29 17.61
C ALA A 367 24.27 7.18 17.15
N ILE A 368 23.94 7.88 16.06
CA ILE A 368 22.66 7.82 15.35
C ILE A 368 22.91 7.53 13.86
N VAL A 369 22.20 6.56 13.30
CA VAL A 369 22.09 6.32 11.86
C VAL A 369 20.63 6.44 11.48
N SER A 370 20.29 7.30 10.52
CA SER A 370 18.91 7.52 10.11
C SER A 370 18.78 7.75 8.60
N THR A 371 17.68 7.33 8.03
CA THR A 371 17.25 7.69 6.68
C THR A 371 16.37 8.95 6.63
N ASP A 372 16.17 9.61 7.76
CA ASP A 372 15.61 10.97 7.85
C ASP A 372 16.74 12.01 8.01
N ALA A 373 16.37 13.30 8.15
CA ALA A 373 17.28 14.33 8.59
C ALA A 373 17.75 14.06 10.03
N ILE A 374 18.98 14.46 10.37
CA ILE A 374 19.43 14.36 11.77
C ILE A 374 18.51 15.13 12.74
N TYR A 375 17.90 16.21 12.26
CA TYR A 375 16.90 16.99 13.00
C TYR A 375 15.45 16.53 12.74
N GLY A 376 15.24 15.34 12.13
CA GLY A 376 13.93 14.67 12.05
C GLY A 376 13.40 14.28 13.43
N ALA A 377 12.12 13.97 13.53
CA ALA A 377 11.45 13.74 14.81
C ALA A 377 12.07 12.60 15.63
N THR A 378 12.28 11.44 15.02
CA THR A 378 12.85 10.28 15.72
C THR A 378 14.30 10.49 16.10
N PRO A 379 15.24 10.93 15.23
CA PRO A 379 16.61 11.16 15.63
C PRO A 379 16.74 12.22 16.73
N SER A 380 16.01 13.34 16.59
CA SER A 380 16.12 14.46 17.56
C SER A 380 15.59 14.12 18.95
N SER A 381 14.65 13.17 19.07
CA SER A 381 14.16 12.68 20.37
C SER A 381 15.26 12.06 21.24
N PHE A 382 16.39 11.68 20.66
CA PHE A 382 17.53 11.11 21.38
C PHE A 382 18.59 12.14 21.79
N TYR A 383 18.42 13.44 21.45
CA TYR A 383 19.39 14.48 21.83
C TYR A 383 18.79 15.86 22.12
N ALA A 384 17.55 16.14 21.70
CA ALA A 384 16.96 17.49 21.74
C ALA A 384 15.79 17.61 22.71
N HIS A 385 15.38 18.88 22.99
CA HIS A 385 14.32 19.24 23.94
C HIS A 385 13.47 20.40 23.37
N ARG A 386 12.42 20.11 22.58
CA ARG A 386 11.56 21.10 21.94
C ARG A 386 10.08 20.73 22.08
N GLU A 387 9.22 21.73 22.28
CA GLU A 387 7.76 21.53 22.28
C GLU A 387 7.19 21.26 20.88
N GLU A 388 7.97 21.53 19.81
CA GLU A 388 7.53 21.44 18.42
C GLU A 388 8.61 20.80 17.55
N ARG A 389 8.29 19.66 16.91
CA ARG A 389 9.18 18.88 16.04
C ARG A 389 9.70 19.63 14.82
N ASP A 390 8.98 20.67 14.36
CA ASP A 390 9.36 21.46 13.18
C ASP A 390 10.22 22.68 13.55
N ASP A 391 10.61 22.86 14.83
CA ASP A 391 11.57 23.89 15.26
C ASP A 391 13.00 23.52 14.84
N THR A 392 13.23 23.41 13.52
CA THR A 392 14.55 23.04 12.96
C THR A 392 15.70 23.88 13.54
N PRO A 393 15.61 25.23 13.65
CA PRO A 393 16.70 26.00 14.24
C PRO A 393 17.01 25.60 15.69
N GLY A 394 15.97 25.34 16.48
CA GLY A 394 16.12 24.89 17.86
C GLY A 394 16.72 23.49 17.97
N LEU A 395 16.25 22.56 17.12
CA LEU A 395 16.79 21.19 17.07
C LEU A 395 18.26 21.16 16.67
N VAL A 396 18.67 22.01 15.71
CA VAL A 396 20.07 22.16 15.30
C VAL A 396 20.92 22.75 16.43
N GLU A 397 20.39 23.71 17.21
CA GLU A 397 21.08 24.25 18.37
C GLU A 397 21.24 23.19 19.48
N ASP A 398 20.21 22.38 19.73
CA ASP A 398 20.28 21.27 20.67
C ASP A 398 21.28 20.19 20.20
N LEU A 399 21.39 19.92 18.91
CA LEU A 399 22.41 19.00 18.37
C LEU A 399 23.83 19.48 18.71
N LYS A 400 24.12 20.77 18.54
CA LYS A 400 25.42 21.35 18.92
C LYS A 400 25.73 21.18 20.39
N ASN A 401 24.72 21.28 21.24
CA ASN A 401 24.88 21.19 22.71
C ASN A 401 24.75 19.75 23.25
N SER A 402 24.34 18.78 22.41
CA SER A 402 24.12 17.39 22.79
C SER A 402 25.41 16.64 23.14
N ARG A 403 25.27 15.41 23.66
CA ARG A 403 26.39 14.49 23.94
C ARG A 403 26.60 13.45 22.81
N LEU A 404 25.95 13.65 21.69
CA LEU A 404 26.07 12.74 20.54
C LEU A 404 27.47 12.84 19.92
N ASN A 405 28.12 11.68 19.73
CA ASN A 405 29.49 11.61 19.18
C ASN A 405 29.50 11.46 17.65
N LEU A 406 28.53 10.71 17.09
CA LEU A 406 28.50 10.40 15.67
C LEU A 406 27.07 10.42 15.15
N PHE A 407 26.86 10.97 13.96
CA PHE A 407 25.63 10.70 13.21
C PHE A 407 25.90 10.41 11.72
N VAL A 408 25.05 9.58 11.13
CA VAL A 408 24.93 9.34 9.69
C VAL A 408 23.46 9.52 9.32
N ALA A 409 23.10 10.63 8.65
CA ALA A 409 21.70 10.98 8.39
C ALA A 409 21.57 11.96 7.22
N GLY A 410 20.33 12.30 6.84
CA GLY A 410 20.03 13.46 5.99
C GLY A 410 20.24 14.79 6.74
N GLY A 411 19.84 15.92 6.10
CA GLY A 411 19.91 17.24 6.72
C GLY A 411 21.12 18.07 6.32
N GLU A 412 21.73 17.79 5.17
CA GLU A 412 22.92 18.49 4.67
C GLU A 412 22.73 20.01 4.56
N GLY A 413 21.48 20.49 4.41
CA GLY A 413 21.15 21.92 4.37
C GLY A 413 21.62 22.68 5.63
N GLU A 414 21.67 22.03 6.78
CA GLU A 414 22.10 22.61 8.06
C GLU A 414 23.58 22.34 8.39
N LYS A 415 24.34 21.78 7.45
CA LYS A 415 25.75 21.43 7.63
C LYS A 415 26.61 22.60 8.17
N ALA A 416 26.40 23.80 7.62
CA ALA A 416 27.15 24.98 8.06
C ALA A 416 26.85 25.37 9.53
N SER A 417 25.61 25.13 9.97
CA SER A 417 25.14 25.49 11.32
C SER A 417 25.76 24.64 12.42
N ILE A 418 26.27 23.44 12.13
CA ILE A 418 26.81 22.50 13.12
C ILE A 418 28.34 22.34 13.08
N GLN A 419 29.04 23.02 12.14
CA GLN A 419 30.50 22.89 11.94
C GLN A 419 31.35 23.29 13.16
N GLU A 420 30.80 24.04 14.09
CA GLU A 420 31.50 24.39 15.34
C GLU A 420 31.74 23.17 16.25
N LYS A 421 30.90 22.14 16.14
CA LYS A 421 30.99 20.92 16.95
C LYS A 421 31.35 19.70 16.14
N TYR A 422 30.71 19.50 14.98
CA TYR A 422 30.85 18.29 14.18
C TYR A 422 31.79 18.51 13.01
N SER A 423 32.86 17.73 12.94
CA SER A 423 33.58 17.56 11.67
C SER A 423 32.74 16.76 10.69
N THR A 424 32.84 17.05 9.40
CA THR A 424 32.08 16.35 8.37
C THR A 424 33.01 15.59 7.44
N THR A 425 32.66 14.33 7.17
CA THR A 425 33.45 13.43 6.33
C THR A 425 32.53 12.53 5.49
N ASP A 426 33.10 11.79 4.56
CA ASP A 426 32.38 10.74 3.84
C ASP A 426 32.37 9.43 4.65
N LEU A 427 31.33 8.62 4.50
CA LEU A 427 31.18 7.34 5.22
C LEU A 427 32.41 6.42 5.01
N SER A 428 32.96 6.40 3.80
CA SER A 428 34.15 5.59 3.46
C SER A 428 35.44 6.02 4.15
N LEU A 429 35.50 7.25 4.63
CA LEU A 429 36.66 7.84 5.32
C LEU A 429 36.54 7.76 6.85
N LEU A 430 35.39 7.35 7.37
CA LEU A 430 35.20 7.18 8.82
C LEU A 430 36.10 6.05 9.33
N ASN A 431 37.01 6.35 10.28
CA ASN A 431 38.00 5.38 10.76
C ASN A 431 38.25 5.45 12.29
N GLY A 432 37.47 6.24 13.01
CA GLY A 432 37.53 6.39 14.47
C GLY A 432 36.66 7.53 14.98
N LEU A 433 36.50 7.65 16.28
CA LEU A 433 35.74 8.70 16.99
C LEU A 433 36.65 9.65 17.78
N ASN A 434 37.62 10.27 17.08
CA ASN A 434 38.54 11.20 17.73
C ASN A 434 37.86 12.55 18.09
N GLU A 435 36.80 12.90 17.41
CA GLU A 435 35.99 14.12 17.61
C GLU A 435 34.55 13.86 17.14
N PRO A 436 33.57 14.67 17.58
CA PRO A 436 32.22 14.55 17.10
C PRO A 436 32.16 14.65 15.56
N THR A 437 31.55 13.67 14.93
CA THR A 437 31.55 13.53 13.46
C THR A 437 30.14 13.43 12.88
N GLY A 438 29.88 14.16 11.81
CA GLY A 438 28.63 14.09 11.04
C GLY A 438 28.85 13.61 9.62
N ILE A 439 28.01 12.69 9.14
CA ILE A 439 28.02 12.17 7.78
C ILE A 439 26.63 12.34 7.16
N TYR A 440 26.57 12.91 5.98
CA TYR A 440 25.30 13.17 5.31
C TYR A 440 25.03 12.15 4.19
N LEU A 441 23.83 11.56 4.21
CA LEU A 441 23.33 10.63 3.20
C LEU A 441 22.60 11.32 2.04
N GLY A 442 22.73 12.63 1.92
CA GLY A 442 22.08 13.48 0.90
C GLY A 442 21.34 14.66 1.51
N GLY A 443 20.52 15.36 0.71
CA GLY A 443 19.87 16.62 1.04
C GLY A 443 19.10 16.68 2.37
N ASN A 444 17.82 17.07 2.35
CA ASN A 444 17.04 17.20 3.60
C ASN A 444 16.80 15.85 4.29
N LYS A 445 16.57 14.79 3.52
CA LYS A 445 16.54 13.40 4.00
C LYS A 445 17.13 12.47 2.94
N ALA A 446 17.48 11.24 3.32
CA ALA A 446 17.93 10.24 2.35
C ALA A 446 16.81 9.92 1.35
N LEU A 447 17.19 9.61 0.11
CA LEU A 447 16.22 9.13 -0.88
C LEU A 447 15.55 7.84 -0.40
N SER A 448 14.34 7.55 -0.86
CA SER A 448 13.74 6.23 -0.69
C SER A 448 14.47 5.19 -1.55
N ILE A 449 14.29 3.90 -1.24
CA ILE A 449 14.81 2.80 -2.07
C ILE A 449 14.29 2.92 -3.50
N ALA A 450 13.00 3.21 -3.67
CA ALA A 450 12.38 3.39 -4.99
C ALA A 450 12.99 4.54 -5.79
N ASN A 451 13.56 5.55 -5.12
CA ASN A 451 14.21 6.72 -5.70
C ASN A 451 15.75 6.64 -5.72
N GLY A 452 16.32 5.46 -5.47
CA GLY A 452 17.74 5.20 -5.70
C GLY A 452 18.68 5.35 -4.50
N ARG A 453 18.17 5.29 -3.24
CA ARG A 453 19.04 5.23 -2.03
C ARG A 453 20.02 4.04 -2.08
N GLY A 454 19.62 2.95 -2.73
CA GLY A 454 20.42 1.73 -2.76
C GLY A 454 20.56 1.13 -1.35
N ASP A 455 21.75 0.71 -0.99
CA ASP A 455 22.08 0.04 0.28
C ASP A 455 22.78 0.98 1.29
N ALA A 456 22.44 2.27 1.25
CA ALA A 456 23.08 3.26 2.13
C ALA A 456 22.84 2.99 3.62
N LEU A 457 21.61 2.56 4.02
CA LEU A 457 21.30 2.26 5.42
C LEU A 457 22.10 1.07 5.95
N PRO A 458 22.05 -0.15 5.37
CA PRO A 458 22.85 -1.27 5.87
C PRO A 458 24.34 -0.99 5.82
N LYS A 459 24.87 -0.33 4.79
CA LYS A 459 26.29 0.07 4.73
C LYS A 459 26.68 1.06 5.83
N SER A 460 25.79 2.01 6.15
CA SER A 460 26.03 2.95 7.25
C SER A 460 26.07 2.23 8.60
N VAL A 461 25.13 1.31 8.83
CA VAL A 461 25.11 0.50 10.05
C VAL A 461 26.38 -0.35 10.16
N ALA A 462 26.77 -1.07 9.11
CA ALA A 462 28.00 -1.88 9.10
C ALA A 462 29.24 -1.03 9.41
N LYS A 463 29.38 0.14 8.75
CA LYS A 463 30.55 1.00 8.93
C LYS A 463 30.60 1.66 10.32
N VAL A 464 29.47 2.11 10.82
CA VAL A 464 29.39 2.69 12.17
C VAL A 464 29.72 1.63 13.23
N LEU A 465 29.22 0.40 13.07
CA LEU A 465 29.52 -0.72 13.98
C LEU A 465 31.00 -1.15 13.92
N GLU A 466 31.61 -1.13 12.73
CA GLU A 466 33.07 -1.35 12.59
C GLU A 466 33.86 -0.35 13.43
N VAL A 467 33.50 0.93 13.39
CA VAL A 467 34.21 1.99 14.11
C VAL A 467 33.90 1.95 15.60
N LEU A 468 32.63 1.82 16.00
CA LEU A 468 32.25 1.73 17.42
C LEU A 468 32.80 0.47 18.11
N GLY A 469 32.98 -0.61 17.36
CA GLY A 469 33.53 -1.87 17.86
C GLY A 469 35.08 -1.97 17.79
N SER A 470 35.76 -0.97 17.22
CA SER A 470 37.24 -0.99 17.07
C SER A 470 37.96 -0.79 18.41
N ASP A 471 37.34 -0.02 19.31
CA ASP A 471 37.79 0.20 20.67
C ASP A 471 36.93 -0.67 21.62
N ASN A 472 37.42 -1.04 22.78
CA ASN A 472 36.66 -1.80 23.76
C ASN A 472 35.70 -0.94 24.59
N ASP A 473 35.45 0.30 24.19
CA ASP A 473 34.55 1.20 24.87
C ASP A 473 33.09 0.82 24.61
N PRO A 474 32.21 0.92 25.62
CA PRO A 474 30.79 0.63 25.43
C PRO A 474 30.16 1.66 24.51
N PHE A 475 29.16 1.24 23.71
CA PHE A 475 28.47 2.17 22.85
C PHE A 475 26.94 1.97 22.85
N PHE A 476 26.26 3.07 22.52
CA PHE A 476 24.84 3.10 22.15
C PHE A 476 24.70 3.56 20.71
N LEU A 477 24.02 2.76 19.90
CA LEU A 477 23.68 3.09 18.53
C LEU A 477 22.15 3.08 18.36
N MET A 478 21.57 4.22 17.98
CA MET A 478 20.21 4.29 17.48
C MET A 478 20.24 4.21 15.96
N VAL A 479 19.42 3.34 15.36
CA VAL A 479 19.25 3.19 13.91
C VAL A 479 17.78 3.44 13.56
N GLU A 480 17.52 4.28 12.57
CA GLU A 480 16.17 4.54 12.08
C GLU A 480 16.03 4.27 10.59
N ALA A 481 14.99 3.50 10.26
CA ALA A 481 14.47 3.33 8.89
C ALA A 481 13.20 4.17 8.75
N ALA A 482 13.34 5.46 8.44
CA ALA A 482 12.26 6.44 8.45
C ALA A 482 11.27 6.32 7.27
N GLN A 483 11.66 5.62 6.18
CA GLN A 483 10.90 5.70 4.93
C GLN A 483 9.77 4.66 4.83
N ILE A 484 9.65 3.73 5.77
CA ILE A 484 8.53 2.77 5.85
C ILE A 484 7.24 3.56 6.08
N ASP A 485 7.29 4.54 7.00
CA ASP A 485 6.22 5.47 7.30
C ASP A 485 5.77 6.27 6.06
N ASN A 486 6.70 6.83 5.29
CA ASN A 486 6.38 7.51 4.04
C ASN A 486 5.67 6.60 3.03
N GLY A 487 6.04 5.31 2.97
CA GLY A 487 5.34 4.28 2.19
C GLY A 487 3.90 4.09 2.66
N GLY A 488 3.67 4.12 3.99
CA GLY A 488 2.35 4.09 4.62
C GLY A 488 1.52 5.33 4.27
N HIS A 489 2.01 6.54 4.53
CA HIS A 489 1.34 7.79 4.23
C HIS A 489 0.96 7.96 2.74
N SER A 490 1.74 7.39 1.84
CA SER A 490 1.45 7.38 0.40
C SER A 490 0.54 6.23 -0.05
N ASN A 491 0.11 5.34 0.86
CA ASN A 491 -0.63 4.12 0.55
C ASN A 491 0.03 3.31 -0.58
N ASN A 492 1.34 3.07 -0.45
CA ASN A 492 2.16 2.45 -1.48
C ASN A 492 2.78 1.13 -0.98
N THR A 493 2.17 0.00 -1.35
CA THR A 493 2.64 -1.35 -0.97
C THR A 493 4.09 -1.60 -1.38
N LYS A 494 4.50 -1.14 -2.56
CA LYS A 494 5.87 -1.34 -3.07
C LYS A 494 6.89 -0.65 -2.17
N ASP A 495 6.63 0.61 -1.81
CA ASP A 495 7.58 1.40 -1.00
C ASP A 495 7.69 0.82 0.41
N ILE A 496 6.56 0.44 1.04
CA ILE A 496 6.57 -0.27 2.33
C ILE A 496 7.46 -1.53 2.26
N VAL A 497 7.25 -2.39 1.26
CA VAL A 497 8.00 -3.64 1.14
C VAL A 497 9.49 -3.38 0.91
N LEU A 498 9.86 -2.45 0.04
CA LEU A 498 11.26 -2.16 -0.28
C LEU A 498 12.00 -1.54 0.93
N GLU A 499 11.36 -0.61 1.62
CA GLU A 499 11.93 0.02 2.82
C GLU A 499 12.09 -0.96 3.98
N MET A 500 11.08 -1.85 4.16
CA MET A 500 11.17 -2.93 5.15
C MET A 500 12.30 -3.93 4.85
N LEU A 501 12.51 -4.29 3.58
CA LEU A 501 13.62 -5.16 3.17
C LEU A 501 14.98 -4.50 3.40
N ASP A 502 15.09 -3.19 3.19
CA ASP A 502 16.30 -2.43 3.49
C ASP A 502 16.58 -2.37 4.99
N PHE A 503 15.52 -2.16 5.80
CA PHE A 503 15.62 -2.23 7.25
C PHE A 503 16.05 -3.61 7.75
N ASP A 504 15.50 -4.70 7.20
CA ASP A 504 15.90 -6.07 7.55
C ASP A 504 17.36 -6.37 7.21
N ARG A 505 17.90 -5.78 6.11
CA ARG A 505 19.34 -5.86 5.79
C ARG A 505 20.18 -5.12 6.82
N ALA A 506 19.73 -3.94 7.27
CA ALA A 506 20.41 -3.21 8.35
C ALA A 506 20.38 -3.98 9.69
N ILE A 507 19.28 -4.66 9.98
CA ILE A 507 19.15 -5.58 11.12
C ILE A 507 20.13 -6.74 10.98
N ALA A 508 20.29 -7.30 9.80
CA ALA A 508 21.26 -8.36 9.53
C ALA A 508 22.70 -7.92 9.87
N GLU A 509 23.12 -6.71 9.50
CA GLU A 509 24.44 -6.17 9.85
C GLU A 509 24.62 -6.04 11.38
N ALA A 510 23.59 -5.55 12.08
CA ALA A 510 23.63 -5.44 13.53
C ALA A 510 23.75 -6.82 14.22
N ILE A 511 22.99 -7.83 13.75
CA ILE A 511 23.03 -9.18 14.30
C ILE A 511 24.37 -9.88 14.01
N GLN A 512 24.93 -9.71 12.80
CA GLN A 512 26.26 -10.23 12.46
C GLN A 512 27.33 -9.64 13.38
N PHE A 513 27.26 -8.35 13.69
CA PHE A 513 28.14 -7.72 14.64
C PHE A 513 27.97 -8.32 16.05
N ALA A 514 26.72 -8.47 16.54
CA ALA A 514 26.42 -9.04 17.84
C ALA A 514 26.87 -10.50 17.95
N ASP A 515 26.72 -11.30 16.89
CA ASP A 515 27.24 -12.68 16.82
C ASP A 515 28.76 -12.74 16.91
N SER A 516 29.44 -11.71 16.41
CA SER A 516 30.91 -11.67 16.43
C SER A 516 31.46 -11.30 17.82
N ASN A 517 30.87 -10.33 18.50
CA ASN A 517 31.37 -9.86 19.80
C ASN A 517 30.68 -10.47 21.02
N LYS A 518 29.48 -11.05 20.86
CA LYS A 518 28.70 -11.81 21.85
C LYS A 518 28.25 -11.03 23.10
N ASN A 519 28.43 -9.71 23.12
CA ASN A 519 28.14 -8.84 24.28
C ASN A 519 27.28 -7.62 23.89
N THR A 520 26.58 -7.67 22.76
CA THR A 520 25.71 -6.60 22.26
C THR A 520 24.25 -7.00 22.37
N LEU A 521 23.45 -6.15 23.02
CA LEU A 521 21.99 -6.23 23.03
C LEU A 521 21.42 -5.39 21.90
N ILE A 522 20.59 -6.00 21.07
CA ILE A 522 19.84 -5.35 19.99
C ILE A 522 18.36 -5.36 20.35
N ILE A 523 17.70 -4.22 20.23
CA ILE A 523 16.24 -4.04 20.32
C ILE A 523 15.75 -3.49 19.00
N ILE A 524 14.73 -4.10 18.41
CA ILE A 524 14.15 -3.71 17.12
C ILE A 524 12.66 -3.46 17.34
N THR A 525 12.17 -2.26 17.03
CA THR A 525 10.79 -1.88 17.26
C THR A 525 10.33 -0.82 16.25
N ALA A 526 9.17 -0.23 16.49
CA ALA A 526 8.65 0.94 15.80
C ALA A 526 8.14 1.95 16.81
N ASP A 527 7.97 3.18 16.41
CA ASP A 527 7.33 4.26 17.17
C ASP A 527 5.81 4.19 17.10
N HIS A 528 5.26 3.83 15.94
CA HIS A 528 3.84 3.56 15.66
C HIS A 528 3.67 2.65 14.44
N GLU A 529 2.42 2.37 14.07
CA GLU A 529 2.02 1.80 12.78
C GLU A 529 1.41 2.90 11.92
N THR A 530 1.60 2.83 10.59
CA THR A 530 1.07 3.80 9.63
C THR A 530 0.16 3.14 8.61
N SER A 531 -0.92 3.85 8.29
CA SER A 531 -1.93 3.57 7.25
C SER A 531 -2.97 2.49 7.56
N GLY A 532 -2.86 1.75 8.66
CA GLY A 532 -3.73 0.59 8.88
C GLY A 532 -3.58 -0.42 7.73
N PHE A 533 -2.34 -0.61 7.28
CA PHE A 533 -2.02 -1.49 6.16
C PHE A 533 -2.48 -2.91 6.40
N GLY A 534 -3.15 -3.50 5.39
CA GLY A 534 -3.63 -4.87 5.43
C GLY A 534 -3.21 -5.67 4.19
N ILE A 535 -2.83 -6.93 4.39
CA ILE A 535 -2.53 -7.86 3.31
C ILE A 535 -3.83 -8.56 2.91
N VAL A 536 -4.38 -8.21 1.74
CA VAL A 536 -5.66 -8.73 1.25
C VAL A 536 -5.51 -9.82 0.20
N GLY A 537 -4.31 -9.99 -0.35
CA GLY A 537 -3.99 -11.01 -1.34
C GLY A 537 -2.49 -11.13 -1.58
N GLY A 538 -2.12 -12.01 -2.50
CA GLY A 538 -0.73 -12.23 -2.89
C GLY A 538 -0.44 -13.66 -3.30
N ASP A 539 0.86 -13.98 -3.37
CA ASP A 539 1.39 -15.29 -3.74
C ASP A 539 2.78 -15.44 -3.12
N LEU A 540 2.90 -16.31 -2.13
CA LEU A 540 4.15 -16.51 -1.39
C LEU A 540 5.30 -17.04 -2.28
N GLU A 541 5.00 -17.96 -3.20
CA GLU A 541 6.01 -18.57 -4.07
C GLU A 541 6.58 -17.55 -5.07
N LYS A 542 5.70 -16.64 -5.56
CA LYS A 542 6.09 -15.58 -6.48
C LYS A 542 6.63 -14.33 -5.79
N GLY A 543 6.46 -14.22 -4.47
CA GLY A 543 6.79 -13.01 -3.74
C GLY A 543 5.87 -11.83 -4.09
N THR A 544 4.58 -12.10 -4.30
CA THR A 544 3.59 -11.09 -4.65
C THR A 544 2.77 -10.71 -3.43
N ILE A 545 2.56 -9.41 -3.21
CA ILE A 545 1.71 -8.83 -2.18
C ILE A 545 0.65 -7.96 -2.82
N GLN A 546 -0.58 -8.08 -2.34
CA GLN A 546 -1.67 -7.15 -2.61
C GLN A 546 -2.08 -6.52 -1.29
N GLY A 547 -1.84 -5.22 -1.16
CA GLY A 547 -2.20 -4.41 0.00
C GLY A 547 -3.56 -3.75 -0.13
N ASP A 548 -4.14 -3.36 1.01
CA ASP A 548 -5.25 -2.41 1.13
C ASP A 548 -4.98 -1.54 2.37
N PHE A 549 -5.50 -0.32 2.38
CA PHE A 549 -5.17 0.70 3.36
C PHE A 549 -6.45 1.26 3.99
N LEU A 550 -6.40 1.50 5.30
CA LEU A 550 -7.51 2.09 6.04
C LEU A 550 -7.49 3.63 5.99
N THR A 551 -6.30 4.21 6.08
CA THR A 551 -6.07 5.65 6.18
C THR A 551 -4.77 6.03 5.48
N VAL A 552 -4.44 7.31 5.47
CA VAL A 552 -3.11 7.86 5.11
C VAL A 552 -2.35 8.35 6.34
N ASP A 553 -2.86 8.08 7.54
CA ASP A 553 -2.35 8.55 8.82
C ASP A 553 -1.91 7.37 9.70
N HIS A 554 -1.35 7.66 10.88
CA HIS A 554 -0.96 6.63 11.85
C HIS A 554 -2.16 5.92 12.45
N THR A 555 -1.93 4.78 13.10
CA THR A 555 -2.94 4.05 13.85
C THR A 555 -2.50 3.73 15.27
N GLY A 556 -3.46 3.56 16.18
CA GLY A 556 -3.22 3.22 17.58
C GLY A 556 -2.94 1.73 17.85
N ILE A 557 -2.48 0.98 16.83
CA ILE A 557 -2.17 -0.46 16.96
C ILE A 557 -0.83 -0.63 17.68
N MET A 558 -0.73 -1.64 18.57
CA MET A 558 0.54 -2.03 19.18
C MET A 558 1.54 -2.46 18.11
N VAL A 559 2.82 -2.07 18.30
CA VAL A 559 3.90 -2.46 17.42
C VAL A 559 4.76 -3.57 18.03
N PRO A 560 5.41 -4.43 17.23
CA PRO A 560 6.26 -5.49 17.76
C PRO A 560 7.58 -4.95 18.30
N VAL A 561 8.13 -5.67 19.26
CA VAL A 561 9.49 -5.49 19.76
C VAL A 561 10.22 -6.82 19.65
N PHE A 562 11.28 -6.86 18.87
CA PHE A 562 12.17 -8.01 18.81
C PHE A 562 13.46 -7.70 19.57
N ALA A 563 14.07 -8.69 20.19
CA ALA A 563 15.35 -8.51 20.87
C ALA A 563 16.32 -9.66 20.62
N TYR A 564 17.63 -9.33 20.60
CA TYR A 564 18.71 -10.29 20.38
C TYR A 564 19.94 -9.92 21.23
N GLY A 565 20.63 -10.91 21.76
CA GLY A 565 21.82 -10.73 22.58
C GLY A 565 21.58 -10.90 24.09
N PRO A 566 22.59 -10.63 24.93
CA PRO A 566 22.48 -10.71 26.39
C PRO A 566 21.34 -9.84 26.93
N GLY A 567 20.50 -10.39 27.79
CA GLY A 567 19.35 -9.69 28.38
C GLY A 567 18.15 -9.49 27.46
N ALA A 568 18.12 -10.10 26.26
CA ALA A 568 17.03 -9.94 25.27
C ALA A 568 15.67 -10.44 25.78
N ASP A 569 15.63 -11.43 26.67
CA ASP A 569 14.42 -12.00 27.27
C ASP A 569 13.61 -10.97 28.11
N ASN A 570 14.27 -9.91 28.60
CA ASN A 570 13.61 -8.80 29.30
C ASN A 570 12.63 -8.02 28.40
N PHE A 571 12.71 -8.16 27.07
CA PHE A 571 11.86 -7.44 26.11
C PHE A 571 10.64 -8.24 25.68
N ASN A 572 10.42 -9.44 26.22
CA ASN A 572 9.20 -10.23 26.02
C ASN A 572 8.00 -9.59 26.75
N GLY A 573 6.78 -9.87 26.26
CA GLY A 573 5.52 -9.43 26.87
C GLY A 573 4.92 -8.19 26.23
N VAL A 574 3.90 -7.63 26.87
CA VAL A 574 3.16 -6.45 26.39
C VAL A 574 3.34 -5.31 27.39
N TYR A 575 3.83 -4.17 26.94
CA TYR A 575 4.18 -3.03 27.80
C TYR A 575 4.06 -1.68 27.06
N GLU A 576 4.19 -0.58 27.80
CA GLU A 576 4.23 0.76 27.24
C GLU A 576 5.59 1.05 26.56
N ASN A 577 5.61 1.85 25.49
CA ASN A 577 6.87 2.26 24.84
C ASN A 577 7.86 2.95 25.81
N THR A 578 7.36 3.57 26.87
CA THR A 578 8.19 4.14 27.97
C THR A 578 9.01 3.10 28.73
N GLU A 579 8.65 1.82 28.68
CA GLU A 579 9.39 0.76 29.36
C GLU A 579 10.71 0.41 28.63
N ILE A 580 10.86 0.77 27.35
CA ILE A 580 12.06 0.46 26.56
C ILE A 580 13.31 1.04 27.24
N LEU A 581 13.31 2.34 27.55
CA LEU A 581 14.42 2.96 28.32
C LEU A 581 14.69 2.20 29.62
N ARG A 582 13.64 1.93 30.42
CA ARG A 582 13.80 1.29 31.73
C ARG A 582 14.40 -0.12 31.62
N LYS A 583 13.96 -0.89 30.63
CA LYS A 583 14.47 -2.23 30.34
C LYS A 583 15.96 -2.17 29.93
N ILE A 584 16.34 -1.23 29.04
CA ILE A 584 17.74 -1.01 28.66
C ILE A 584 18.60 -0.66 29.90
N LEU A 585 18.18 0.30 30.72
CA LEU A 585 18.93 0.68 31.91
C LEU A 585 19.01 -0.43 32.97
N ASN A 586 18.00 -1.32 33.02
CA ASN A 586 17.99 -2.42 33.99
C ASN A 586 18.95 -3.55 33.58
N VAL A 587 19.09 -3.90 32.31
CA VAL A 587 20.06 -4.91 31.85
C VAL A 587 21.49 -4.44 31.95
N LEU A 588 21.70 -3.13 32.14
CA LEU A 588 23.01 -2.50 32.38
C LEU A 588 23.39 -2.36 33.89
N LYS A 589 22.54 -2.81 34.80
CA LYS A 589 22.85 -2.86 36.24
C LYS A 589 23.55 -4.16 36.60
#